data_36d7fdabced22cd81b97d5b44a07d0aa
#
_entry.id   36d7fdabced22cd81b97d5b44a07d0aa
#
_cell.length_a   1.000
_cell.length_b   1.000
_cell.length_c   1.000
_cell.angle_alpha   90.00
_cell.angle_beta   90.00
_cell.angle_gamma   90.00
#
_symmetry.space_group_name_H-M   'P 1'
#
loop_
_entity.id
_entity.type
_entity.pdbx_description
1 polymer ?
#
loop_
_entity_poly.entity_id
_entity_poly.type
_entity_poly.pdbx_seq_one_letter_code
_entity_poly.pdbx_strand_id
1 'polypeptide(L)'
;MGATYKNNIELTIFGESHGKAIGITIGNLPSGIQIDLDEVSRDMKRRAPGQNKMSTARKEADQVEILSGLQDGITTGAPLTGVIYNSDQHSKDYSLLKTNMRPGHSDYPAYIKYKGFNDVRGGGHFSGRITAPIVFAGNIAKQILKQKGIVVGAHILSIGNVKDERFPYNVDETLLSSLSQKQYPTIKEDVFEKMEATILKARENLDSVGGKVECVALHVPAGIGEPFFDSLESHLSSLMFSIPAVKSVSFGDGEMIDQMLGSEANDCYYYDENGDVKTSSNHNGGITGGITNGMPVSCTVTFKPTPSIAKKQKTINVETKENVELEIKGRHDPCIVQRAVVVVEAMMTLGILDMMGE
;
A
#
# COMPACT_ATOMS: atom_id res chain seq x y z
N MET A 1 3.56 -14.45 -14.49
CA MET A 1 2.41 -13.56 -14.70
C MET A 1 2.42 -12.50 -13.60
N GLY A 2 2.07 -11.24 -13.90
CA GLY A 2 2.21 -10.13 -12.95
C GLY A 2 1.27 -10.10 -11.74
N ALA A 3 0.38 -11.08 -11.58
CA ALA A 3 -0.53 -11.19 -10.43
C ALA A 3 -0.07 -12.25 -9.40
N THR A 4 1.09 -12.84 -9.62
CA THR A 4 1.71 -13.80 -8.71
C THR A 4 3.07 -13.28 -8.30
N TYR A 5 3.28 -13.14 -7.00
CA TYR A 5 4.57 -12.94 -6.35
C TYR A 5 5.02 -14.28 -5.79
N LYS A 6 6.29 -14.59 -5.93
CA LYS A 6 6.84 -15.86 -5.50
C LYS A 6 8.27 -15.67 -4.99
N ASN A 7 8.42 -15.94 -3.71
CA ASN A 7 9.68 -16.06 -3.01
C ASN A 7 9.49 -17.07 -1.87
N ASN A 8 9.85 -16.78 -0.62
CA ASN A 8 9.56 -17.65 0.52
C ASN A 8 8.05 -17.77 0.76
N ILE A 9 7.30 -16.66 0.68
CA ILE A 9 5.84 -16.72 0.58
C ILE A 9 5.39 -16.64 -0.88
N GLU A 10 4.23 -17.23 -1.19
CA GLU A 10 3.62 -17.13 -2.51
C GLU A 10 2.30 -16.36 -2.40
N LEU A 11 2.13 -15.33 -3.23
CA LEU A 11 0.90 -14.54 -3.29
C LEU A 11 0.32 -14.61 -4.70
N THR A 12 -0.93 -15.00 -4.84
CA THR A 12 -1.65 -14.92 -6.12
C THR A 12 -2.91 -14.11 -5.95
N ILE A 13 -2.97 -12.93 -6.60
CA ILE A 13 -4.12 -12.04 -6.60
C ILE A 13 -4.97 -12.33 -7.84
N PHE A 14 -6.29 -12.40 -7.69
CA PHE A 14 -7.22 -12.63 -8.78
C PHE A 14 -8.44 -11.72 -8.73
N GLY A 15 -9.15 -11.66 -9.86
CA GLY A 15 -10.39 -10.89 -10.03
C GLY A 15 -10.19 -9.49 -10.59
N GLU A 16 -11.30 -8.84 -10.92
CA GLU A 16 -11.41 -7.48 -11.44
C GLU A 16 -12.40 -6.64 -10.63
N SER A 17 -12.22 -5.32 -10.67
CA SER A 17 -13.00 -4.36 -9.91
C SER A 17 -14.51 -4.51 -10.06
N HIS A 18 -14.99 -4.88 -11.25
CA HIS A 18 -16.39 -5.09 -11.59
C HIS A 18 -16.67 -6.54 -12.00
N GLY A 19 -15.73 -7.45 -11.71
CA GLY A 19 -15.94 -8.88 -11.76
C GLY A 19 -16.81 -9.37 -10.59
N LYS A 20 -17.09 -10.65 -10.54
CA LYS A 20 -17.93 -11.27 -9.49
C LYS A 20 -17.29 -11.14 -8.11
N ALA A 21 -15.98 -11.33 -8.04
CA ALA A 21 -15.19 -11.26 -6.82
C ALA A 21 -13.74 -10.88 -7.11
N ILE A 22 -13.03 -10.47 -6.07
CA ILE A 22 -11.59 -10.32 -6.01
C ILE A 22 -11.06 -11.17 -4.86
N GLY A 23 -9.82 -11.59 -4.90
CA GLY A 23 -9.26 -12.39 -3.82
C GLY A 23 -7.76 -12.57 -3.91
N ILE A 24 -7.23 -13.29 -2.93
CA ILE A 24 -5.83 -13.67 -2.84
C ILE A 24 -5.69 -15.07 -2.28
N THR A 25 -4.72 -15.80 -2.80
CA THR A 25 -4.22 -17.03 -2.21
C THR A 25 -2.80 -16.80 -1.72
N ILE A 26 -2.53 -17.20 -0.47
CA ILE A 26 -1.25 -17.08 0.22
C ILE A 26 -0.72 -18.50 0.45
N GLY A 27 0.38 -18.83 -0.16
CA GLY A 27 1.11 -20.06 0.04
C GLY A 27 2.25 -19.92 1.05
N ASN A 28 2.70 -21.05 1.58
CA ASN A 28 3.86 -21.16 2.46
C ASN A 28 3.75 -20.39 3.79
N LEU A 29 2.53 -20.22 4.31
CA LEU A 29 2.35 -19.71 5.67
C LEU A 29 2.65 -20.81 6.71
N PRO A 30 3.25 -20.46 7.87
CA PRO A 30 3.42 -21.41 8.97
C PRO A 30 2.07 -21.92 9.47
N SER A 31 2.01 -23.20 9.87
CA SER A 31 0.83 -23.80 10.51
C SER A 31 0.81 -23.51 12.01
N GLY A 32 -0.38 -23.59 12.62
CA GLY A 32 -0.54 -23.47 14.06
C GLY A 32 -0.62 -22.04 14.60
N ILE A 33 -0.75 -21.04 13.72
CA ILE A 33 -0.87 -19.64 14.11
C ILE A 33 -2.34 -19.29 14.33
N GLN A 34 -2.69 -18.82 15.51
CA GLN A 34 -4.02 -18.29 15.81
C GLN A 34 -4.19 -16.92 15.14
N ILE A 35 -5.26 -16.76 14.35
CA ILE A 35 -5.60 -15.53 13.64
C ILE A 35 -6.83 -14.88 14.29
N ASP A 36 -6.69 -13.60 14.68
CA ASP A 36 -7.78 -12.74 15.11
C ASP A 36 -8.48 -12.13 13.89
N LEU A 37 -9.68 -12.64 13.57
CA LEU A 37 -10.48 -12.16 12.44
C LEU A 37 -11.09 -10.77 12.67
N ASP A 38 -11.20 -10.32 13.92
CA ASP A 38 -11.63 -8.96 14.24
C ASP A 38 -10.51 -7.96 13.92
N GLU A 39 -9.24 -8.33 14.12
CA GLU A 39 -8.09 -7.53 13.68
C GLU A 39 -8.06 -7.43 12.15
N VAL A 40 -8.31 -8.52 11.43
CA VAL A 40 -8.48 -8.50 9.98
C VAL A 40 -9.57 -7.53 9.57
N SER A 41 -10.75 -7.62 10.19
CA SER A 41 -11.90 -6.76 9.88
C SER A 41 -11.60 -5.28 10.13
N ARG A 42 -10.84 -4.94 11.18
CA ARG A 42 -10.41 -3.56 11.47
C ARG A 42 -9.54 -2.98 10.35
N ASP A 43 -8.53 -3.72 9.88
CA ASP A 43 -7.66 -3.24 8.80
C ASP A 43 -8.40 -3.18 7.45
N MET A 44 -9.26 -4.16 7.16
CA MET A 44 -10.13 -4.11 5.99
C MET A 44 -11.02 -2.87 5.99
N LYS A 45 -11.57 -2.49 7.15
CA LYS A 45 -12.39 -1.28 7.32
C LYS A 45 -11.56 0.00 7.08
N ARG A 46 -10.30 0.09 7.54
CA ARG A 46 -9.40 1.23 7.28
C ARG A 46 -9.20 1.45 5.77
N ARG A 47 -9.15 0.36 4.99
CA ARG A 47 -9.02 0.43 3.54
C ARG A 47 -10.34 0.73 2.82
N ALA A 48 -11.48 0.29 3.34
CA ALA A 48 -12.77 0.32 2.65
C ALA A 48 -13.16 1.73 2.13
N PRO A 49 -13.84 1.83 0.98
CA PRO A 49 -14.32 3.11 0.44
C PRO A 49 -15.57 3.61 1.18
N GLY A 50 -15.92 4.88 0.96
CA GLY A 50 -17.24 5.43 1.36
C GLY A 50 -17.37 5.79 2.84
N GLN A 51 -16.26 5.91 3.58
CA GLN A 51 -16.30 6.18 5.03
C GLN A 51 -16.40 7.67 5.39
N ASN A 52 -16.17 8.57 4.43
CA ASN A 52 -16.13 10.01 4.70
C ASN A 52 -16.40 10.85 3.43
N LYS A 53 -16.52 12.18 3.63
CA LYS A 53 -16.78 13.14 2.54
C LYS A 53 -15.65 13.24 1.50
N MET A 54 -14.43 12.79 1.83
CA MET A 54 -13.24 12.87 0.99
C MET A 54 -13.02 11.61 0.14
N SER A 55 -13.80 10.54 0.36
CA SER A 55 -13.70 9.31 -0.40
C SER A 55 -14.81 9.18 -1.44
N THR A 56 -14.64 8.23 -2.35
CA THR A 56 -15.68 7.86 -3.32
C THR A 56 -17.00 7.50 -2.62
N ALA A 57 -18.14 7.78 -3.29
CA ALA A 57 -19.47 7.38 -2.80
C ALA A 57 -19.74 5.87 -2.96
N ARG A 58 -18.81 5.07 -3.48
CA ARG A 58 -18.91 3.60 -3.54
C ARG A 58 -18.94 3.04 -2.13
N LYS A 59 -19.83 2.10 -1.85
CA LYS A 59 -19.94 1.42 -0.56
C LYS A 59 -19.65 -0.08 -0.77
N GLU A 60 -18.56 -0.54 -0.19
CA GLU A 60 -18.18 -1.95 -0.17
C GLU A 60 -17.79 -2.32 1.26
N ALA A 61 -18.37 -3.38 1.78
CA ALA A 61 -18.09 -3.83 3.14
C ALA A 61 -16.68 -4.46 3.27
N ASP A 62 -16.07 -4.86 2.14
CA ASP A 62 -14.78 -5.56 2.08
C ASP A 62 -14.72 -6.80 2.99
N GLN A 63 -15.87 -7.45 3.18
CA GLN A 63 -15.96 -8.66 3.98
C GLN A 63 -15.23 -9.81 3.26
N VAL A 64 -14.29 -10.43 3.96
CA VAL A 64 -13.51 -11.55 3.43
C VAL A 64 -14.20 -12.85 3.81
N GLU A 65 -14.45 -13.70 2.82
CA GLU A 65 -14.80 -15.10 3.00
C GLU A 65 -13.54 -15.95 2.85
N ILE A 66 -13.19 -16.71 3.88
CA ILE A 66 -11.99 -17.56 3.89
C ILE A 66 -12.40 -18.95 3.42
N LEU A 67 -11.83 -19.40 2.30
CA LEU A 67 -12.21 -20.67 1.66
C LEU A 67 -11.29 -21.84 2.06
N SER A 68 -10.05 -21.56 2.46
CA SER A 68 -9.06 -22.58 2.87
C SER A 68 -7.96 -21.97 3.71
N GLY A 69 -7.14 -22.82 4.34
CA GLY A 69 -5.94 -22.42 5.06
C GLY A 69 -6.18 -22.05 6.53
N LEU A 70 -7.43 -21.97 6.99
CA LEU A 70 -7.79 -21.81 8.40
C LEU A 70 -8.76 -22.90 8.84
N GLN A 71 -8.55 -23.42 10.05
CA GLN A 71 -9.50 -24.26 10.77
C GLN A 71 -9.61 -23.73 12.21
N ASP A 72 -10.82 -23.40 12.63
CA ASP A 72 -11.11 -22.81 13.96
C ASP A 72 -10.25 -21.57 14.26
N GLY A 73 -9.96 -20.76 13.23
CA GLY A 73 -9.11 -19.58 13.31
C GLY A 73 -7.61 -19.86 13.36
N ILE A 74 -7.17 -21.10 13.19
CA ILE A 74 -5.76 -21.50 13.22
C ILE A 74 -5.29 -21.83 11.80
N THR A 75 -4.09 -21.36 11.42
CA THR A 75 -3.48 -21.69 10.13
C THR A 75 -3.16 -23.17 10.03
N THR A 76 -3.51 -23.81 8.90
CA THR A 76 -3.35 -25.26 8.70
C THR A 76 -2.07 -25.63 7.95
N GLY A 77 -1.38 -24.65 7.34
CA GLY A 77 -0.28 -24.88 6.40
C GLY A 77 -0.74 -25.13 4.96
N ALA A 78 -2.03 -25.38 4.72
CA ALA A 78 -2.59 -25.33 3.37
C ALA A 78 -2.64 -23.89 2.84
N PRO A 79 -2.64 -23.66 1.51
CA PRO A 79 -2.78 -22.33 0.96
C PRO A 79 -4.00 -21.60 1.53
N LEU A 80 -3.79 -20.42 2.12
CA LEU A 80 -4.85 -19.62 2.70
C LEU A 80 -5.46 -18.76 1.60
N THR A 81 -6.77 -18.92 1.36
CA THR A 81 -7.48 -18.22 0.31
C THR A 81 -8.62 -17.39 0.87
N GLY A 82 -8.55 -16.08 0.64
CA GLY A 82 -9.60 -15.12 0.98
C GLY A 82 -10.26 -14.55 -0.27
N VAL A 83 -11.59 -14.49 -0.28
CA VAL A 83 -12.41 -13.95 -1.38
C VAL A 83 -13.29 -12.81 -0.86
N ILE A 84 -13.42 -11.76 -1.66
CA ILE A 84 -14.27 -10.60 -1.40
C ILE A 84 -15.22 -10.44 -2.58
N TYR A 85 -16.52 -10.60 -2.34
CA TYR A 85 -17.53 -10.41 -3.39
C TYR A 85 -17.78 -8.92 -3.64
N ASN A 86 -17.91 -8.56 -4.90
CA ASN A 86 -18.25 -7.19 -5.29
C ASN A 86 -19.78 -7.01 -5.25
N SER A 87 -20.26 -6.02 -4.50
CA SER A 87 -21.71 -5.77 -4.30
C SER A 87 -22.21 -4.49 -4.96
N ASP A 88 -21.35 -3.46 -5.10
CA ASP A 88 -21.73 -2.14 -5.66
C ASP A 88 -21.09 -1.91 -7.04
N GLN A 89 -21.67 -2.55 -8.08
CA GLN A 89 -21.18 -2.49 -9.46
C GLN A 89 -22.13 -1.66 -10.33
N HIS A 90 -21.62 -0.57 -10.93
CA HIS A 90 -22.34 0.25 -11.93
C HIS A 90 -21.61 0.20 -13.26
N SER A 91 -21.84 -0.84 -14.05
CA SER A 91 -21.09 -1.13 -15.29
C SER A 91 -21.47 -0.24 -16.48
N LYS A 92 -22.60 0.48 -16.44
CA LYS A 92 -23.07 1.30 -17.58
C LYS A 92 -22.19 2.52 -17.86
N ASP A 93 -21.44 3.00 -16.86
CA ASP A 93 -20.65 4.22 -16.94
C ASP A 93 -19.28 4.05 -17.63
N TYR A 94 -18.92 2.81 -18.05
CA TYR A 94 -17.57 2.51 -18.56
C TYR A 94 -17.50 2.22 -20.06
N SER A 95 -18.61 2.32 -20.83
CA SER A 95 -18.65 2.01 -22.26
C SER A 95 -17.69 2.88 -23.08
N LEU A 96 -17.59 4.16 -22.77
CA LEU A 96 -16.69 5.11 -23.40
C LEU A 96 -15.21 4.79 -23.15
N LEU A 97 -14.89 4.18 -22.00
CA LEU A 97 -13.51 3.85 -21.60
C LEU A 97 -12.98 2.59 -22.31
N LYS A 98 -13.82 1.92 -23.08
CA LYS A 98 -13.38 0.80 -23.92
C LYS A 98 -12.51 1.28 -25.09
N THR A 99 -12.78 2.47 -25.60
CA THR A 99 -12.08 3.04 -26.77
C THR A 99 -11.34 4.33 -26.46
N ASN A 100 -11.81 5.15 -25.51
CA ASN A 100 -11.17 6.40 -25.12
C ASN A 100 -10.27 6.19 -23.89
N MET A 101 -8.98 6.35 -24.07
CA MET A 101 -7.97 6.03 -23.07
C MET A 101 -7.83 7.13 -22.03
N ARG A 102 -7.99 6.83 -20.74
CA ARG A 102 -7.79 7.82 -19.66
C ARG A 102 -6.34 8.24 -19.59
N PRO A 103 -6.02 9.54 -19.61
CA PRO A 103 -4.67 10.02 -19.40
C PRO A 103 -4.12 9.58 -18.04
N GLY A 104 -2.89 9.10 -18.01
CA GLY A 104 -2.24 8.65 -16.77
C GLY A 104 -2.78 7.35 -16.16
N HIS A 105 -3.78 6.71 -16.76
CA HIS A 105 -4.30 5.40 -16.37
C HIS A 105 -3.64 4.27 -17.16
N SER A 106 -3.84 3.03 -16.73
CA SER A 106 -3.35 1.82 -17.42
C SER A 106 -4.13 1.44 -18.68
N ASP A 107 -5.16 2.17 -19.07
CA ASP A 107 -6.08 1.81 -20.16
C ASP A 107 -5.32 1.51 -21.47
N TYR A 108 -4.48 2.43 -21.92
CA TYR A 108 -3.73 2.25 -23.17
C TYR A 108 -2.69 1.13 -23.10
N PRO A 109 -1.78 1.08 -22.11
CA PRO A 109 -0.82 -0.03 -22.03
C PRO A 109 -1.50 -1.38 -21.81
N ALA A 110 -2.62 -1.44 -21.10
CA ALA A 110 -3.40 -2.66 -20.95
C ALA A 110 -4.06 -3.08 -22.26
N TYR A 111 -4.64 -2.13 -23.01
CA TYR A 111 -5.19 -2.38 -24.33
C TYR A 111 -4.15 -3.01 -25.26
N ILE A 112 -2.95 -2.48 -25.32
CA ILE A 112 -1.85 -3.03 -26.14
C ILE A 112 -1.43 -4.42 -25.63
N LYS A 113 -1.16 -4.54 -24.33
CA LYS A 113 -0.65 -5.79 -23.71
C LYS A 113 -1.63 -6.95 -23.86
N TYR A 114 -2.91 -6.70 -23.66
CA TYR A 114 -3.96 -7.71 -23.68
C TYR A 114 -4.81 -7.68 -24.95
N LYS A 115 -4.35 -6.96 -25.99
CA LYS A 115 -5.00 -6.91 -27.32
C LYS A 115 -6.48 -6.49 -27.26
N GLY A 116 -6.82 -5.61 -26.33
CA GLY A 116 -8.18 -5.12 -26.12
C GLY A 116 -9.13 -6.07 -25.37
N PHE A 117 -8.66 -7.21 -24.87
CA PHE A 117 -9.49 -8.21 -24.15
C PHE A 117 -9.50 -8.01 -22.62
N ASN A 118 -8.82 -7.00 -22.11
CA ASN A 118 -8.85 -6.70 -20.66
C ASN A 118 -10.21 -6.13 -20.23
N ASP A 119 -10.63 -6.43 -19.01
CA ASP A 119 -11.82 -5.79 -18.44
C ASP A 119 -11.52 -4.31 -18.11
N VAL A 120 -12.23 -3.40 -18.79
CA VAL A 120 -12.05 -1.94 -18.62
C VAL A 120 -12.92 -1.37 -17.51
N ARG A 121 -13.93 -2.13 -17.02
CA ARG A 121 -14.91 -1.67 -16.04
C ARG A 121 -14.24 -1.36 -14.70
N GLY A 122 -14.36 -0.13 -14.23
CA GLY A 122 -13.75 0.33 -12.98
C GLY A 122 -12.22 0.20 -12.91
N GLY A 123 -11.54 0.06 -14.08
CA GLY A 123 -10.10 -0.19 -14.17
C GLY A 123 -9.70 -1.67 -14.10
N GLY A 124 -10.68 -2.58 -14.04
CA GLY A 124 -10.45 -4.03 -14.08
C GLY A 124 -9.48 -4.50 -13.00
N HIS A 125 -8.48 -5.26 -13.41
CA HIS A 125 -7.41 -5.76 -12.53
C HIS A 125 -6.40 -4.67 -12.10
N PHE A 126 -6.40 -3.50 -12.77
CA PHE A 126 -5.55 -2.34 -12.42
C PHE A 126 -6.18 -1.39 -11.40
N SER A 127 -7.39 -1.70 -10.95
CA SER A 127 -8.12 -0.86 -10.01
C SER A 127 -7.48 -0.88 -8.61
N GLY A 128 -7.52 0.26 -7.90
CA GLY A 128 -7.19 0.32 -6.47
C GLY A 128 -8.06 -0.61 -5.60
N ARG A 129 -9.20 -1.11 -6.13
CA ARG A 129 -10.05 -2.15 -5.48
C ARG A 129 -9.26 -3.42 -5.18
N ILE A 130 -8.30 -3.77 -6.05
CA ILE A 130 -7.46 -4.98 -5.94
C ILE A 130 -6.50 -4.93 -4.74
N THR A 131 -6.37 -3.78 -4.07
CA THR A 131 -5.61 -3.69 -2.82
C THR A 131 -6.34 -4.29 -1.60
N ALA A 132 -7.65 -4.56 -1.68
CA ALA A 132 -8.37 -5.16 -0.56
C ALA A 132 -7.87 -6.57 -0.19
N PRO A 133 -7.68 -7.50 -1.13
CA PRO A 133 -7.03 -8.78 -0.85
C PRO A 133 -5.60 -8.64 -0.30
N ILE A 134 -4.86 -7.62 -0.72
CA ILE A 134 -3.51 -7.34 -0.21
C ILE A 134 -3.56 -6.99 1.29
N VAL A 135 -4.51 -6.14 1.70
CA VAL A 135 -4.68 -5.78 3.11
C VAL A 135 -5.06 -7.00 3.95
N PHE A 136 -5.91 -7.88 3.43
CA PHE A 136 -6.20 -9.15 4.07
C PHE A 136 -4.93 -9.98 4.30
N ALA A 137 -4.14 -10.22 3.25
CA ALA A 137 -2.89 -10.98 3.34
C ALA A 137 -1.89 -10.30 4.28
N GLY A 138 -1.76 -8.98 4.21
CA GLY A 138 -0.87 -8.21 5.06
C GLY A 138 -1.26 -8.27 6.53
N ASN A 139 -2.55 -8.32 6.86
CA ASN A 139 -2.98 -8.48 8.25
C ASN A 139 -2.65 -9.89 8.78
N ILE A 140 -2.82 -10.95 7.98
CA ILE A 140 -2.37 -12.29 8.36
C ILE A 140 -0.87 -12.29 8.66
N ALA A 141 -0.06 -11.72 7.76
CA ALA A 141 1.39 -11.60 7.96
C ALA A 141 1.74 -10.76 9.20
N LYS A 142 1.01 -9.66 9.46
CA LYS A 142 1.16 -8.80 10.63
C LYS A 142 0.97 -9.56 11.94
N GLN A 143 -0.03 -10.42 12.01
CA GLN A 143 -0.28 -11.24 13.20
C GLN A 143 0.80 -12.30 13.41
N ILE A 144 1.36 -12.86 12.33
CA ILE A 144 2.51 -13.78 12.40
C ILE A 144 3.76 -13.04 12.93
N LEU A 145 4.09 -11.87 12.38
CA LEU A 145 5.23 -11.07 12.81
C LEU A 145 5.09 -10.56 14.25
N LYS A 146 3.87 -10.25 14.68
CA LYS A 146 3.58 -9.82 16.06
C LYS A 146 3.97 -10.90 17.09
N GLN A 147 3.84 -12.18 16.77
CA GLN A 147 4.31 -13.28 17.64
C GLN A 147 5.84 -13.30 17.81
N LYS A 148 6.56 -12.65 16.89
CA LYS A 148 8.02 -12.46 16.94
C LYS A 148 8.40 -11.08 17.51
N GLY A 149 7.43 -10.32 18.01
CA GLY A 149 7.63 -8.97 18.56
C GLY A 149 7.81 -7.87 17.52
N ILE A 150 7.64 -8.16 16.23
CA ILE A 150 7.78 -7.16 15.16
C ILE A 150 6.47 -6.41 15.00
N VAL A 151 6.54 -5.07 15.00
CA VAL A 151 5.40 -4.17 14.90
C VAL A 151 5.56 -3.26 13.69
N VAL A 152 4.52 -3.18 12.84
CA VAL A 152 4.50 -2.33 11.65
C VAL A 152 3.41 -1.28 11.78
N GLY A 153 3.73 -0.04 11.42
CA GLY A 153 2.78 1.05 11.37
C GLY A 153 3.14 2.10 10.33
N ALA A 154 2.15 2.87 9.92
CA ALA A 154 2.34 3.92 8.92
C ALA A 154 1.45 5.13 9.21
N HIS A 155 1.81 6.27 8.60
CA HIS A 155 1.02 7.48 8.67
C HIS A 155 1.02 8.24 7.34
N ILE A 156 0.14 9.24 7.24
CA ILE A 156 0.08 10.15 6.09
C ILE A 156 1.18 11.20 6.26
N LEU A 157 2.28 11.07 5.54
CA LEU A 157 3.38 12.02 5.59
C LEU A 157 3.06 13.33 4.83
N SER A 158 2.30 13.26 3.73
CA SER A 158 1.86 14.47 3.04
C SER A 158 0.64 14.25 2.15
N ILE A 159 -0.12 15.33 1.92
CA ILE A 159 -1.12 15.44 0.87
C ILE A 159 -0.89 16.76 0.12
N GLY A 160 -0.60 16.67 -1.18
CA GLY A 160 -0.15 17.82 -1.97
C GLY A 160 1.09 18.47 -1.34
N ASN A 161 0.97 19.75 -1.02
CA ASN A 161 2.05 20.54 -0.41
C ASN A 161 1.99 20.57 1.13
N VAL A 162 0.94 19.98 1.73
CA VAL A 162 0.80 19.93 3.19
C VAL A 162 1.56 18.71 3.70
N LYS A 163 2.51 18.94 4.62
CA LYS A 163 3.38 17.90 5.18
C LYS A 163 3.13 17.74 6.67
N ASP A 164 3.13 16.50 7.12
CA ASP A 164 3.26 16.11 8.52
C ASP A 164 4.73 15.99 8.91
N GLU A 165 5.01 15.76 10.19
CA GLU A 165 6.34 15.35 10.67
C GLU A 165 6.67 13.94 10.22
N ARG A 166 7.95 13.65 10.07
CA ARG A 166 8.45 12.29 9.85
C ARG A 166 8.50 11.54 11.17
N PHE A 167 8.52 10.22 11.11
CA PHE A 167 8.83 9.41 12.28
C PHE A 167 10.18 9.84 12.87
N PRO A 168 10.27 9.98 14.21
CA PRO A 168 11.57 10.15 14.86
C PRO A 168 12.41 8.88 14.69
N TYR A 169 13.74 9.01 14.69
CA TYR A 169 14.64 7.85 14.55
C TYR A 169 14.45 6.79 15.64
N ASN A 170 13.99 7.21 16.82
CA ASN A 170 13.67 6.36 17.97
C ASN A 170 12.16 6.12 18.13
N VAL A 171 11.41 6.05 17.02
CA VAL A 171 9.98 5.76 17.04
C VAL A 171 9.67 4.50 17.87
N ASP A 172 8.61 4.55 18.65
CA ASP A 172 8.19 3.48 19.54
C ASP A 172 6.80 2.91 19.21
N GLU A 173 6.46 1.80 19.83
CA GLU A 173 5.18 1.13 19.67
C GLU A 173 3.99 1.98 20.13
N THR A 174 4.19 2.88 21.11
CA THR A 174 3.14 3.75 21.63
C THR A 174 2.65 4.69 20.56
N LEU A 175 3.57 5.30 19.79
CA LEU A 175 3.23 6.16 18.68
C LEU A 175 2.50 5.36 17.59
N LEU A 176 3.01 4.18 17.20
CA LEU A 176 2.37 3.35 16.16
C LEU A 176 0.98 2.89 16.59
N SER A 177 0.80 2.49 17.84
CA SER A 177 -0.49 2.13 18.39
C SER A 177 -1.48 3.30 18.33
N SER A 178 -1.05 4.49 18.72
CA SER A 178 -1.89 5.70 18.67
C SER A 178 -2.34 6.03 17.22
N LEU A 179 -1.42 5.92 16.27
CA LEU A 179 -1.70 6.17 14.85
C LEU A 179 -2.68 5.15 14.27
N SER A 180 -2.56 3.86 14.67
CA SER A 180 -3.45 2.80 14.19
C SER A 180 -4.92 2.99 14.61
N GLN A 181 -5.19 3.75 15.69
CA GLN A 181 -6.53 4.08 16.17
C GLN A 181 -7.13 5.30 15.45
N LYS A 182 -6.32 6.10 14.76
CA LYS A 182 -6.79 7.29 14.05
C LYS A 182 -7.42 6.90 12.72
N GLN A 183 -8.54 7.52 12.39
CA GLN A 183 -9.15 7.40 11.06
C GLN A 183 -8.24 7.97 9.96
N TYR A 184 -7.50 9.03 10.31
CA TYR A 184 -6.51 9.70 9.46
C TYR A 184 -5.22 9.78 10.24
N PRO A 185 -4.34 8.78 10.11
CA PRO A 185 -3.13 8.73 10.90
C PRO A 185 -2.14 9.81 10.46
N THR A 186 -2.04 10.86 11.27
CA THR A 186 -1.04 11.93 11.22
C THR A 186 -0.39 12.05 12.61
N ILE A 187 0.89 12.38 12.67
CA ILE A 187 1.63 12.59 13.91
C ILE A 187 1.11 13.84 14.58
N LYS A 188 1.07 14.98 13.87
CA LYS A 188 0.48 16.23 14.34
C LYS A 188 -1.05 16.23 14.18
N GLU A 189 -1.75 16.62 15.22
CA GLU A 189 -3.22 16.60 15.22
C GLU A 189 -3.83 17.66 14.28
N ASP A 190 -3.24 18.86 14.21
CA ASP A 190 -3.76 19.99 13.42
C ASP A 190 -3.48 19.90 11.92
N VAL A 191 -2.57 19.01 11.53
CA VAL A 191 -2.11 18.93 10.13
C VAL A 191 -3.18 18.33 9.22
N PHE A 192 -3.99 17.41 9.76
CA PHE A 192 -5.00 16.74 8.92
C PHE A 192 -6.09 17.70 8.43
N GLU A 193 -6.47 18.70 9.20
CA GLU A 193 -7.44 19.72 8.77
C GLU A 193 -6.96 20.45 7.50
N LYS A 194 -5.67 20.78 7.42
CA LYS A 194 -5.05 21.41 6.24
C LYS A 194 -4.98 20.43 5.05
N MET A 195 -4.73 19.16 5.31
CA MET A 195 -4.75 18.10 4.31
C MET A 195 -6.16 17.89 3.77
N GLU A 196 -7.18 17.85 4.64
CA GLU A 196 -8.60 17.76 4.26
C GLU A 196 -9.00 18.94 3.38
N ALA A 197 -8.66 20.16 3.76
CA ALA A 197 -8.93 21.35 2.94
C ALA A 197 -8.29 21.24 1.54
N THR A 198 -7.08 20.69 1.43
CA THR A 198 -6.39 20.45 0.17
C THR A 198 -7.14 19.44 -0.70
N ILE A 199 -7.63 18.35 -0.11
CA ILE A 199 -8.42 17.32 -0.81
C ILE A 199 -9.75 17.91 -1.31
N LEU A 200 -10.46 18.65 -0.44
CA LEU A 200 -11.75 19.24 -0.77
C LEU A 200 -11.60 20.29 -1.90
N LYS A 201 -10.56 21.10 -1.85
CA LYS A 201 -10.24 22.06 -2.93
C LYS A 201 -9.96 21.36 -4.27
N ALA A 202 -9.23 20.24 -4.26
CA ALA A 202 -9.03 19.44 -5.47
C ALA A 202 -10.35 18.92 -6.02
N ARG A 203 -11.22 18.38 -5.15
CA ARG A 203 -12.55 17.87 -5.50
C ARG A 203 -13.45 18.97 -6.09
N GLU A 204 -13.49 20.16 -5.49
CA GLU A 204 -14.25 21.31 -5.98
C GLU A 204 -13.79 21.73 -7.38
N ASN A 205 -12.51 21.58 -7.67
CA ASN A 205 -11.91 21.82 -8.98
C ASN A 205 -12.04 20.63 -9.95
N LEU A 206 -12.86 19.61 -9.62
CA LEU A 206 -13.04 18.39 -10.42
C LEU A 206 -11.73 17.63 -10.69
N ASP A 207 -10.77 17.75 -9.78
CA ASP A 207 -9.41 17.26 -9.87
C ASP A 207 -9.07 16.28 -8.74
N SER A 208 -7.83 15.85 -8.65
CA SER A 208 -7.31 14.97 -7.62
C SER A 208 -5.95 15.44 -7.12
N VAL A 209 -5.55 14.97 -5.96
CA VAL A 209 -4.25 15.25 -5.33
C VAL A 209 -3.60 13.96 -4.85
N GLY A 210 -2.27 13.88 -5.00
CA GLY A 210 -1.45 12.80 -4.48
C GLY A 210 -0.87 13.12 -3.11
N GLY A 211 0.06 12.29 -2.66
CA GLY A 211 0.78 12.52 -1.40
C GLY A 211 1.73 11.36 -1.08
N LYS A 212 2.17 11.33 0.17
CA LYS A 212 3.16 10.36 0.66
C LYS A 212 2.64 9.66 1.90
N VAL A 213 3.00 8.38 2.01
CA VAL A 213 2.84 7.57 3.22
C VAL A 213 4.23 7.22 3.71
N GLU A 214 4.51 7.41 4.99
CA GLU A 214 5.69 6.90 5.67
C GLU A 214 5.31 5.68 6.49
N CYS A 215 6.11 4.61 6.40
CA CYS A 215 5.89 3.33 7.07
C CYS A 215 7.16 2.89 7.78
N VAL A 216 6.99 2.28 8.94
CA VAL A 216 8.09 1.77 9.75
C VAL A 216 7.76 0.39 10.31
N ALA A 217 8.80 -0.46 10.38
CA ALA A 217 8.76 -1.74 11.10
C ALA A 217 9.78 -1.70 12.24
N LEU A 218 9.31 -1.99 13.44
CA LEU A 218 10.09 -2.03 14.68
C LEU A 218 10.50 -3.45 15.01
N HIS A 219 11.63 -3.59 15.69
CA HIS A 219 12.14 -4.86 16.23
C HIS A 219 12.46 -5.92 15.17
N VAL A 220 12.72 -5.48 13.95
CA VAL A 220 13.24 -6.37 12.92
C VAL A 220 14.68 -6.75 13.31
N PRO A 221 15.02 -8.05 13.48
CA PRO A 221 16.37 -8.46 13.84
C PRO A 221 17.40 -7.95 12.83
N ALA A 222 18.62 -7.65 13.28
CA ALA A 222 19.72 -7.43 12.37
C ALA A 222 20.06 -8.70 11.59
N GLY A 223 20.47 -8.54 10.32
CA GLY A 223 20.87 -9.67 9.48
C GLY A 223 19.81 -10.22 8.53
N ILE A 224 18.64 -9.54 8.38
CA ILE A 224 17.62 -9.91 7.40
C ILE A 224 17.90 -9.21 6.08
N GLY A 225 17.90 -9.95 4.98
CA GLY A 225 18.21 -9.46 3.63
C GLY A 225 19.56 -9.98 3.14
N GLU A 226 19.87 -9.69 1.89
CA GLU A 226 21.07 -10.11 1.21
C GLU A 226 21.69 -8.92 0.45
N PRO A 227 23.00 -8.99 0.10
CA PRO A 227 23.58 -7.97 -0.76
C PRO A 227 23.06 -8.05 -2.20
N PHE A 228 23.16 -6.95 -2.94
CA PHE A 228 22.82 -6.80 -4.36
C PHE A 228 21.34 -7.01 -4.69
N PHE A 229 21.01 -8.10 -5.44
CA PHE A 229 19.71 -8.28 -6.08
C PHE A 229 18.59 -8.68 -5.11
N ASP A 230 18.94 -9.36 -4.02
CA ASP A 230 18.02 -9.82 -3.00
C ASP A 230 18.07 -8.94 -1.75
N SER A 231 18.45 -7.66 -1.91
CA SER A 231 18.46 -6.70 -0.82
C SER A 231 17.05 -6.46 -0.30
N LEU A 232 16.94 -6.18 1.00
CA LEU A 232 15.65 -5.88 1.60
C LEU A 232 14.97 -4.68 0.93
N GLU A 233 15.75 -3.64 0.53
CA GLU A 233 15.20 -2.51 -0.23
C GLU A 233 14.65 -2.95 -1.59
N SER A 234 15.32 -3.87 -2.29
CA SER A 234 14.87 -4.37 -3.58
C SER A 234 13.53 -5.11 -3.44
N HIS A 235 13.42 -5.99 -2.47
CA HIS A 235 12.19 -6.74 -2.18
C HIS A 235 11.04 -5.83 -1.76
N LEU A 236 11.26 -4.97 -0.76
CA LEU A 236 10.25 -4.01 -0.31
C LEU A 236 9.83 -3.06 -1.43
N SER A 237 10.78 -2.54 -2.23
CA SER A 237 10.45 -1.68 -3.38
C SER A 237 9.60 -2.40 -4.40
N SER A 238 9.88 -3.66 -4.73
CA SER A 238 9.10 -4.47 -5.66
C SER A 238 7.64 -4.60 -5.18
N LEU A 239 7.43 -4.89 -3.90
CA LEU A 239 6.10 -4.97 -3.30
C LEU A 239 5.40 -3.60 -3.27
N MET A 240 6.09 -2.54 -2.86
CA MET A 240 5.52 -1.19 -2.82
C MET A 240 5.12 -0.67 -4.22
N PHE A 241 5.94 -0.90 -5.25
CA PHE A 241 5.60 -0.54 -6.63
C PHE A 241 4.46 -1.39 -7.23
N SER A 242 4.11 -2.52 -6.63
CA SER A 242 2.92 -3.28 -7.02
C SER A 242 1.61 -2.61 -6.57
N ILE A 243 1.66 -1.67 -5.61
CA ILE A 243 0.51 -0.88 -5.19
C ILE A 243 0.14 0.10 -6.32
N PRO A 244 -1.13 0.12 -6.79
CA PRO A 244 -1.54 1.07 -7.81
C PRO A 244 -1.25 2.52 -7.42
N ALA A 245 -0.81 3.33 -8.39
CA ALA A 245 -0.47 4.75 -8.26
C ALA A 245 0.86 5.07 -7.55
N VAL A 246 1.61 4.11 -7.06
CA VAL A 246 2.96 4.35 -6.52
C VAL A 246 3.90 4.80 -7.65
N LYS A 247 4.71 5.82 -7.36
CA LYS A 247 5.68 6.40 -8.32
C LYS A 247 7.09 6.58 -7.76
N SER A 248 7.24 6.50 -6.42
CA SER A 248 8.54 6.54 -5.76
C SER A 248 8.48 5.75 -4.46
N VAL A 249 9.59 5.11 -4.12
CA VAL A 249 9.86 4.47 -2.84
C VAL A 249 11.25 4.92 -2.42
N SER A 250 11.41 5.33 -1.17
CA SER A 250 12.71 5.68 -0.59
C SER A 250 12.81 5.13 0.83
N PHE A 251 14.02 4.85 1.28
CA PHE A 251 14.32 4.33 2.62
C PHE A 251 15.07 5.38 3.43
N GLY A 252 14.89 5.37 4.75
CA GLY A 252 15.51 6.36 5.63
C GLY A 252 15.21 7.79 5.18
N ASP A 253 16.24 8.63 5.13
CA ASP A 253 16.09 10.03 4.68
C ASP A 253 15.90 10.17 3.15
N GLY A 254 16.03 9.06 2.41
CA GLY A 254 15.72 9.01 0.99
C GLY A 254 16.49 10.03 0.18
N GLU A 255 15.77 10.87 -0.58
CA GLU A 255 16.37 11.89 -1.46
C GLU A 255 17.18 12.96 -0.70
N MET A 256 16.97 13.13 0.61
CA MET A 256 17.67 14.17 1.39
C MET A 256 19.11 13.77 1.74
N ILE A 257 19.45 12.48 1.67
CA ILE A 257 20.76 11.97 2.06
C ILE A 257 21.87 12.44 1.10
N ASP A 258 21.52 12.80 -0.15
CA ASP A 258 22.47 13.35 -1.15
C ASP A 258 22.99 14.74 -0.81
N GLN A 259 22.30 15.44 0.12
CA GLN A 259 22.67 16.78 0.59
C GLN A 259 23.54 16.74 1.85
N MET A 260 23.79 15.54 2.40
CA MET A 260 24.57 15.33 3.62
C MET A 260 26.02 15.00 3.30
N LEU A 261 26.93 15.43 4.18
CA LEU A 261 28.29 14.88 4.17
C LEU A 261 28.30 13.46 4.74
N GLY A 262 29.24 12.63 4.35
CA GLY A 262 29.34 11.25 4.85
C GLY A 262 29.38 11.16 6.37
N SER A 263 30.04 12.12 7.03
CA SER A 263 30.06 12.20 8.52
C SER A 263 28.71 12.57 9.14
N GLU A 264 27.81 13.16 8.39
CA GLU A 264 26.44 13.50 8.82
C GLU A 264 25.47 12.35 8.53
N ALA A 265 25.62 11.71 7.37
CA ALA A 265 24.77 10.60 6.92
C ALA A 265 25.07 9.25 7.58
N ASN A 266 26.26 9.10 8.19
CA ASN A 266 26.67 7.86 8.83
C ASN A 266 25.93 7.65 10.16
N ASP A 267 25.21 6.55 10.26
CA ASP A 267 24.53 6.11 11.50
C ASP A 267 25.57 5.48 12.44
N CYS A 268 26.07 6.27 13.42
CA CYS A 268 27.12 5.82 14.32
C CYS A 268 26.62 4.76 15.30
N TYR A 269 27.30 3.59 15.35
CA TYR A 269 26.96 2.50 16.27
C TYR A 269 27.39 2.81 17.72
N TYR A 270 26.57 2.35 18.66
CA TYR A 270 26.89 2.35 20.10
C TYR A 270 26.20 1.15 20.78
N TYR A 271 26.67 0.79 21.97
CA TYR A 271 25.97 -0.15 22.85
C TYR A 271 25.06 0.61 23.81
N ASP A 272 23.79 0.21 23.88
CA ASP A 272 22.87 0.75 24.87
C ASP A 272 23.13 0.18 26.27
N GLU A 273 22.30 0.58 27.26
CA GLU A 273 22.43 0.16 28.67
C GLU A 273 22.27 -1.37 28.85
N ASN A 274 21.61 -2.06 27.93
CA ASN A 274 21.41 -3.50 27.93
C ASN A 274 22.53 -4.26 27.20
N GLY A 275 23.45 -3.53 26.55
CA GLY A 275 24.48 -4.11 25.69
C GLY A 275 24.03 -4.41 24.27
N ASP A 276 22.85 -3.95 23.87
CA ASP A 276 22.35 -4.08 22.51
C ASP A 276 22.98 -3.05 21.58
N VAL A 277 23.27 -3.45 20.34
CA VAL A 277 23.79 -2.54 19.31
C VAL A 277 22.68 -1.64 18.79
N LYS A 278 22.91 -0.34 18.82
CA LYS A 278 22.02 0.71 18.31
C LYS A 278 22.82 1.69 17.44
N THR A 279 22.10 2.56 16.73
CA THR A 279 22.70 3.71 16.04
C THR A 279 22.14 5.03 16.58
N SER A 280 22.96 6.08 16.57
CA SER A 280 22.58 7.41 17.07
C SER A 280 21.60 8.16 16.16
N SER A 281 21.46 7.72 14.93
CA SER A 281 20.56 8.22 13.89
C SER A 281 20.03 7.03 13.08
N ASN A 282 19.18 7.28 12.10
CA ASN A 282 18.65 6.22 11.22
C ASN A 282 18.46 6.75 9.79
N HIS A 283 19.46 7.46 9.27
CA HIS A 283 19.45 8.04 7.93
C HIS A 283 19.31 6.99 6.84
N ASN A 284 19.89 5.78 7.08
CA ASN A 284 19.81 4.64 6.17
C ASN A 284 18.48 3.84 6.30
N GLY A 285 17.59 4.22 7.22
CA GLY A 285 16.29 3.56 7.39
C GLY A 285 16.34 2.11 7.85
N GLY A 286 17.33 1.77 8.69
CA GLY A 286 17.46 0.43 9.27
C GLY A 286 18.09 -0.61 8.35
N ILE A 287 18.57 -0.22 7.16
CA ILE A 287 19.11 -1.12 6.15
C ILE A 287 20.47 -0.60 5.67
N THR A 288 21.50 -1.43 5.73
CA THR A 288 22.86 -1.10 5.26
C THR A 288 23.40 -2.27 4.45
N GLY A 289 23.83 -1.99 3.23
CA GLY A 289 24.33 -3.06 2.32
C GLY A 289 23.27 -4.09 1.93
N GLY A 290 21.98 -3.73 1.98
CA GLY A 290 20.85 -4.61 1.67
C GLY A 290 20.31 -5.42 2.85
N ILE A 291 20.90 -5.24 4.05
CA ILE A 291 20.68 -6.08 5.23
C ILE A 291 20.24 -5.20 6.41
N THR A 292 19.30 -5.67 7.21
CA THR A 292 18.85 -4.95 8.40
C THR A 292 19.97 -4.82 9.44
N ASN A 293 20.01 -3.68 10.12
CA ASN A 293 20.99 -3.41 11.17
C ASN A 293 20.41 -3.41 12.61
N GLY A 294 19.13 -3.81 12.77
CA GLY A 294 18.44 -3.84 14.06
C GLY A 294 17.75 -2.53 14.44
N MET A 295 17.91 -1.47 13.64
CA MET A 295 17.17 -0.24 13.80
C MET A 295 15.80 -0.31 13.11
N PRO A 296 14.86 0.62 13.37
CA PRO A 296 13.58 0.64 12.66
C PRO A 296 13.76 0.65 11.14
N VAL A 297 13.13 -0.31 10.44
CA VAL A 297 13.13 -0.32 8.98
C VAL A 297 12.07 0.67 8.51
N SER A 298 12.49 1.75 7.84
CA SER A 298 11.60 2.84 7.43
C SER A 298 11.62 3.10 5.93
N CYS A 299 10.44 3.33 5.36
CA CYS A 299 10.30 3.74 3.96
C CYS A 299 9.23 4.82 3.78
N THR A 300 9.40 5.62 2.73
CA THR A 300 8.42 6.59 2.24
C THR A 300 7.94 6.20 0.86
N VAL A 301 6.61 6.12 0.68
CA VAL A 301 5.96 5.73 -0.57
C VAL A 301 5.17 6.90 -1.13
N THR A 302 5.44 7.29 -2.38
CA THR A 302 4.78 8.42 -3.05
C THR A 302 3.70 7.94 -4.00
N PHE A 303 2.50 8.48 -3.82
CA PHE A 303 1.32 8.22 -4.65
C PHE A 303 1.04 9.39 -5.57
N LYS A 304 0.92 9.14 -6.87
CA LYS A 304 0.45 10.15 -7.82
C LYS A 304 -1.04 10.46 -7.59
N PRO A 305 -1.53 11.63 -8.03
CA PRO A 305 -2.96 11.91 -8.09
C PRO A 305 -3.73 10.84 -8.87
N THR A 306 -4.98 10.61 -8.47
CA THR A 306 -5.88 9.68 -9.18
C THR A 306 -6.10 10.14 -10.61
N PRO A 307 -5.85 9.31 -11.63
CA PRO A 307 -5.96 9.75 -13.04
C PRO A 307 -7.40 9.93 -13.52
N SER A 308 -8.37 9.29 -12.87
CA SER A 308 -9.77 9.45 -13.17
C SER A 308 -10.30 10.72 -12.50
N ILE A 309 -10.40 11.81 -13.26
CA ILE A 309 -10.91 13.11 -12.81
C ILE A 309 -12.05 13.60 -13.70
N ALA A 310 -12.91 14.46 -13.18
CA ALA A 310 -14.03 14.98 -13.92
C ALA A 310 -13.68 16.22 -14.79
N LYS A 311 -12.45 16.71 -14.72
CA LYS A 311 -11.95 17.69 -15.68
C LYS A 311 -11.84 17.10 -17.07
N LYS A 312 -12.23 17.91 -18.06
CA LYS A 312 -12.04 17.61 -19.47
C LYS A 312 -10.55 17.51 -19.82
N GLN A 313 -10.14 16.41 -20.42
CA GLN A 313 -8.74 16.12 -20.76
C GLN A 313 -8.61 15.71 -22.23
N LYS A 314 -7.50 16.07 -22.86
CA LYS A 314 -7.14 15.60 -24.20
C LYS A 314 -6.65 14.15 -24.11
N THR A 315 -7.10 13.32 -25.02
CA THR A 315 -6.72 11.90 -25.13
C THR A 315 -6.90 11.38 -26.55
N ILE A 316 -6.89 10.06 -26.70
CA ILE A 316 -7.08 9.37 -27.96
C ILE A 316 -8.25 8.39 -27.91
N ASN A 317 -8.88 8.18 -29.06
CA ASN A 317 -9.74 7.02 -29.32
C ASN A 317 -8.92 5.99 -30.11
N VAL A 318 -8.76 4.79 -29.55
CA VAL A 318 -7.90 3.75 -30.16
C VAL A 318 -8.56 3.03 -31.34
N GLU A 319 -9.89 3.11 -31.45
CA GLU A 319 -10.64 2.49 -32.53
C GLU A 319 -10.67 3.40 -33.77
N THR A 320 -11.04 4.69 -33.61
CA THR A 320 -11.07 5.66 -34.71
C THR A 320 -9.71 6.25 -35.05
N LYS A 321 -8.70 6.10 -34.16
CA LYS A 321 -7.35 6.69 -34.24
C LYS A 321 -7.34 8.22 -34.26
N GLU A 322 -8.27 8.82 -33.56
CA GLU A 322 -8.45 10.26 -33.46
C GLU A 322 -8.03 10.82 -32.11
N ASN A 323 -7.56 12.05 -32.09
CA ASN A 323 -7.43 12.83 -30.86
C ASN A 323 -8.81 13.31 -30.43
N VAL A 324 -9.18 13.02 -29.18
CA VAL A 324 -10.49 13.34 -28.61
C VAL A 324 -10.37 14.03 -27.27
N GLU A 325 -11.45 14.59 -26.79
CA GLU A 325 -11.56 15.08 -25.43
C GLU A 325 -12.40 14.11 -24.61
N LEU A 326 -11.95 13.85 -23.40
CA LEU A 326 -12.61 12.94 -22.46
C LEU A 326 -12.94 13.67 -21.16
N GLU A 327 -14.19 13.60 -20.75
CA GLU A 327 -14.67 13.96 -19.41
C GLU A 327 -15.19 12.71 -18.74
N ILE A 328 -14.58 12.34 -17.61
CA ILE A 328 -14.94 11.12 -16.91
C ILE A 328 -16.03 11.41 -15.90
N LYS A 329 -17.23 10.92 -16.17
CA LYS A 329 -18.33 10.96 -15.21
C LYS A 329 -18.28 9.72 -14.33
N GLY A 330 -18.25 9.90 -13.02
CA GLY A 330 -18.20 8.76 -12.09
C GLY A 330 -17.83 9.12 -10.67
N ARG A 331 -17.77 8.10 -9.82
CA ARG A 331 -17.45 8.20 -8.40
C ARG A 331 -15.94 7.97 -8.20
N HIS A 332 -15.15 9.04 -8.21
CA HIS A 332 -13.70 8.95 -8.09
C HIS A 332 -13.22 9.47 -6.73
N ASP A 333 -12.15 8.88 -6.21
CA ASP A 333 -11.48 9.40 -5.02
C ASP A 333 -10.67 10.64 -5.41
N PRO A 334 -10.89 11.82 -4.80
CA PRO A 334 -10.05 13.00 -5.02
C PRO A 334 -8.65 12.82 -4.43
N CYS A 335 -8.49 11.92 -3.47
CA CYS A 335 -7.21 11.49 -2.89
C CYS A 335 -7.32 10.06 -2.38
N ILE A 336 -6.33 9.22 -2.70
CA ILE A 336 -6.29 7.81 -2.26
C ILE A 336 -5.35 7.60 -1.08
N VAL A 337 -4.52 8.58 -0.72
CA VAL A 337 -3.43 8.44 0.26
C VAL A 337 -3.93 7.94 1.61
N GLN A 338 -5.04 8.48 2.11
CA GLN A 338 -5.64 8.10 3.38
C GLN A 338 -6.02 6.61 3.46
N ARG A 339 -6.37 6.00 2.34
CA ARG A 339 -6.70 4.57 2.24
C ARG A 339 -5.48 3.72 1.89
N ALA A 340 -4.44 4.34 1.36
CA ALA A 340 -3.20 3.68 1.00
C ALA A 340 -2.32 3.37 2.23
N VAL A 341 -2.50 4.05 3.35
CA VAL A 341 -1.72 3.83 4.58
C VAL A 341 -1.70 2.35 4.96
N VAL A 342 -2.85 1.74 5.14
CA VAL A 342 -2.96 0.32 5.52
C VAL A 342 -2.49 -0.64 4.42
N VAL A 343 -2.49 -0.20 3.15
CA VAL A 343 -1.94 -1.00 2.04
C VAL A 343 -0.41 -0.99 2.08
N VAL A 344 0.20 0.13 2.42
CA VAL A 344 1.66 0.25 2.61
C VAL A 344 2.10 -0.58 3.83
N GLU A 345 1.37 -0.50 4.96
CA GLU A 345 1.59 -1.38 6.12
C GLU A 345 1.55 -2.86 5.70
N ALA A 346 0.55 -3.26 4.93
CA ALA A 346 0.40 -4.64 4.45
C ALA A 346 1.59 -5.10 3.60
N MET A 347 2.07 -4.26 2.68
CA MET A 347 3.23 -4.60 1.84
C MET A 347 4.54 -4.63 2.62
N MET A 348 4.74 -3.73 3.58
CA MET A 348 5.89 -3.77 4.50
C MET A 348 5.89 -5.09 5.28
N THR A 349 4.76 -5.44 5.84
CA THR A 349 4.59 -6.65 6.65
C THR A 349 4.84 -7.93 5.84
N LEU A 350 4.24 -8.01 4.64
CA LEU A 350 4.44 -9.14 3.72
C LEU A 350 5.91 -9.27 3.30
N GLY A 351 6.58 -8.15 2.99
CA GLY A 351 7.98 -8.17 2.58
C GLY A 351 8.92 -8.59 3.70
N ILE A 352 8.70 -8.14 4.93
CA ILE A 352 9.50 -8.56 6.08
C ILE A 352 9.28 -10.04 6.39
N LEU A 353 8.02 -10.51 6.42
CA LEU A 353 7.72 -11.92 6.63
C LEU A 353 8.38 -12.81 5.57
N ASP A 354 8.31 -12.39 4.31
CA ASP A 354 8.91 -13.10 3.20
C ASP A 354 10.44 -13.20 3.32
N MET A 355 11.11 -12.10 3.70
CA MET A 355 12.57 -12.07 3.83
C MET A 355 13.08 -12.79 5.08
N MET A 356 12.25 -13.04 6.08
CA MET A 356 12.61 -13.85 7.24
C MET A 356 12.68 -15.35 6.93
N GLY A 357 12.04 -15.81 5.86
CA GLY A 357 12.25 -17.17 5.33
C GLY A 357 11.72 -18.30 6.20
N GLU A 358 10.66 -18.10 6.99
CA GLU A 358 10.08 -19.12 7.87
C GLU A 358 8.74 -19.65 7.38
#